data_5aa0693c6268ef24a60547a5d7ddc46f
#
_entry.id   5aa0693c6268ef24a60547a5d7ddc46f
#
_cell.length_a   1.000
_cell.length_b   1.000
_cell.length_c   1.000
_cell.angle_alpha   90.00
_cell.angle_beta   90.00
_cell.angle_gamma   90.00
#
_symmetry.space_group_name_H-M   'P 1'
#
loop_
_entity.id
_entity.type
_entity.pdbx_description
1 polymer ?
#
loop_
_entity_poly.entity_id
_entity_poly.type
_entity_poly.pdbx_seq_one_letter_code
_entity_poly.pdbx_strand_id
1 'polypeptide(L)'
;MTGSHLLKSPDRDASVSVESAWTKRLRDGEQPTAKDAEEHLQLVHRKHAGFAEACALKCRDPEGRNSYEWLLSAVPRDRPLHLLDLGCGGGALLALCHEQLHSGCALRGVDMSEDELALARKRLPDAVALDAAYAQDMPFIPDGSVDVVLCHWALTLMKPVEPVLSEVRRILKPGGLFAAIVDGDLDGASGYRAVNDLIYGWVERVFPAYCDQELGDARVRRREALHALSAAVFPGADIAITGARFAMSASAANLAREAADFFYASYVLAPKGRAAMLEELEGLFSEMGTSRRFSMPINRLTVTLPF
;
A
#
# COMPACT_ATOMS: atom_id res chain seq x y z
N MET A 1 -18.43 22.37 15.82
CA MET A 1 -17.29 22.96 15.05
C MET A 1 -16.04 22.29 15.57
N THR A 2 -15.70 21.13 15.04
CA THR A 2 -14.48 20.39 15.36
C THR A 2 -13.54 20.56 14.18
N GLY A 3 -12.50 21.40 14.37
CA GLY A 3 -11.50 21.68 13.36
C GLY A 3 -10.70 20.41 13.03
N SER A 4 -10.85 19.97 11.79
CA SER A 4 -9.97 18.98 11.19
C SER A 4 -8.54 19.53 11.23
N HIS A 5 -7.70 19.04 12.12
CA HIS A 5 -6.25 19.17 12.03
C HIS A 5 -5.75 18.29 10.87
N LEU A 6 -5.95 18.79 9.65
CA LEU A 6 -5.21 18.28 8.49
C LEU A 6 -3.72 18.45 8.78
N LEU A 7 -3.06 17.36 9.15
CA LEU A 7 -1.62 17.28 9.26
C LEU A 7 -1.03 17.74 7.92
N LYS A 8 -0.31 18.88 7.93
CA LYS A 8 0.52 19.28 6.81
C LYS A 8 1.47 18.13 6.51
N SER A 9 1.41 17.63 5.28
CA SER A 9 2.45 16.72 4.78
C SER A 9 3.81 17.37 5.06
N PRO A 10 4.80 16.65 5.59
CA PRO A 10 6.15 17.20 5.74
C PRO A 10 6.62 17.70 4.38
N ASP A 11 7.34 18.81 4.35
CA ASP A 11 8.01 19.32 3.14
C ASP A 11 8.89 18.20 2.60
N ARG A 12 8.42 17.55 1.53
CA ARG A 12 9.13 16.41 0.92
C ARG A 12 10.19 16.97 -0.02
N ASP A 13 11.44 16.75 0.33
CA ASP A 13 12.54 16.98 -0.60
C ASP A 13 12.50 15.90 -1.69
N ALA A 14 11.73 16.16 -2.76
CA ALA A 14 11.57 15.29 -3.92
C ALA A 14 12.87 15.13 -4.74
N SER A 15 13.97 15.74 -4.31
CA SER A 15 15.24 15.77 -5.03
C SER A 15 16.15 14.57 -4.74
N VAL A 16 15.83 13.72 -3.76
CA VAL A 16 16.74 12.64 -3.34
C VAL A 16 16.37 11.32 -4.00
N SER A 17 17.16 10.90 -4.99
CA SER A 17 17.07 9.55 -5.54
C SER A 17 17.49 8.50 -4.50
N VAL A 18 16.89 7.30 -4.59
CA VAL A 18 17.22 6.18 -3.71
C VAL A 18 18.25 5.29 -4.41
N GLU A 19 19.54 5.48 -4.12
CA GLU A 19 20.57 4.52 -4.50
C GLU A 19 20.70 3.44 -3.43
N SER A 20 20.71 2.18 -3.87
CA SER A 20 20.81 0.98 -3.04
C SER A 20 21.67 -0.08 -3.71
N ALA A 21 22.00 -1.17 -3.00
CA ALA A 21 22.66 -2.33 -3.59
C ALA A 21 21.83 -2.89 -4.76
N TRP A 22 20.49 -2.91 -4.61
CA TRP A 22 19.57 -3.34 -5.64
C TRP A 22 19.67 -2.52 -6.93
N THR A 23 19.61 -1.18 -6.86
CA THR A 23 19.73 -0.30 -8.04
C THR A 23 21.12 -0.36 -8.66
N LYS A 24 22.18 -0.55 -7.84
CA LYS A 24 23.53 -0.71 -8.33
C LYS A 24 23.68 -1.98 -9.15
N ARG A 25 23.20 -3.13 -8.64
CA ARG A 25 23.24 -4.40 -9.41
C ARG A 25 22.52 -4.30 -10.74
N LEU A 26 21.31 -3.70 -10.76
CA LEU A 26 20.56 -3.47 -12.01
C LEU A 26 21.34 -2.64 -13.02
N ARG A 27 22.05 -1.61 -12.57
CA ARG A 27 22.89 -0.76 -13.42
C ARG A 27 24.09 -1.52 -13.99
N ASP A 28 24.67 -2.40 -13.16
CA ASP A 28 25.83 -3.21 -13.52
C ASP A 28 25.44 -4.47 -14.35
N GLY A 29 24.14 -4.66 -14.63
CA GLY A 29 23.61 -5.82 -15.36
C GLY A 29 23.58 -7.11 -14.55
N GLU A 30 23.69 -7.01 -13.22
CA GLU A 30 23.62 -8.13 -12.29
C GLU A 30 22.18 -8.37 -11.83
N GLN A 31 21.87 -9.61 -11.45
CA GLN A 31 20.57 -9.94 -10.85
C GLN A 31 20.57 -9.57 -9.36
N PRO A 32 19.66 -8.70 -8.89
CA PRO A 32 19.50 -8.43 -7.46
C PRO A 32 18.98 -9.64 -6.70
N THR A 33 19.36 -9.75 -5.45
CA THR A 33 18.81 -10.77 -4.54
C THR A 33 17.50 -10.28 -3.90
N ALA A 34 16.73 -11.20 -3.30
CA ALA A 34 15.53 -10.85 -2.52
C ALA A 34 15.89 -9.90 -1.35
N LYS A 35 17.06 -10.09 -0.74
CA LYS A 35 17.55 -9.21 0.33
C LYS A 35 17.85 -7.79 -0.21
N ASP A 36 18.45 -7.67 -1.38
CA ASP A 36 18.70 -6.35 -2.00
C ASP A 36 17.37 -5.61 -2.25
N ALA A 37 16.32 -6.33 -2.71
CA ALA A 37 14.99 -5.77 -2.94
C ALA A 37 14.33 -5.28 -1.63
N GLU A 38 14.43 -6.08 -0.57
CA GLU A 38 13.93 -5.73 0.77
C GLU A 38 14.64 -4.49 1.32
N GLU A 39 15.97 -4.46 1.30
CA GLU A 39 16.77 -3.32 1.75
C GLU A 39 16.48 -2.06 0.92
N HIS A 40 16.18 -2.22 -0.39
CA HIS A 40 15.77 -1.11 -1.25
C HIS A 40 14.42 -0.53 -0.81
N LEU A 41 13.42 -1.37 -0.57
CA LEU A 41 12.10 -0.94 -0.08
C LEU A 41 12.22 -0.23 1.27
N GLN A 42 12.96 -0.79 2.22
CA GLN A 42 13.22 -0.15 3.52
C GLN A 42 13.88 1.23 3.35
N LEU A 43 14.83 1.36 2.42
CA LEU A 43 15.52 2.61 2.16
C LEU A 43 14.58 3.66 1.52
N VAL A 44 13.65 3.25 0.64
CA VAL A 44 12.60 4.13 0.11
C VAL A 44 11.73 4.66 1.26
N HIS A 45 11.23 3.78 2.13
CA HIS A 45 10.42 4.19 3.28
C HIS A 45 11.19 5.10 4.25
N ARG A 46 12.47 4.83 4.51
CA ARG A 46 13.30 5.67 5.37
C ARG A 46 13.45 7.09 4.82
N LYS A 47 13.65 7.23 3.51
CA LYS A 47 13.85 8.54 2.87
C LYS A 47 12.54 9.27 2.58
N HIS A 48 11.46 8.55 2.37
CA HIS A 48 10.18 9.06 1.89
C HIS A 48 8.99 8.51 2.70
N ALA A 49 9.13 8.43 4.03
CA ALA A 49 8.08 7.87 4.90
C ALA A 49 6.70 8.51 4.64
N GLY A 50 5.65 7.68 4.57
CA GLY A 50 4.27 8.09 4.30
C GLY A 50 3.99 8.54 2.86
N PHE A 51 4.87 8.26 1.89
CA PHE A 51 4.69 8.71 0.50
C PHE A 51 3.43 8.17 -0.18
N ALA A 52 3.14 6.88 -0.03
CA ALA A 52 1.95 6.25 -0.61
C ALA A 52 0.64 6.69 0.08
N GLU A 53 0.72 6.99 1.39
CA GLU A 53 -0.41 7.43 2.21
C GLU A 53 -1.05 8.72 1.66
N ALA A 54 -0.23 9.69 1.25
CA ALA A 54 -0.74 10.98 0.82
C ALA A 54 -1.65 10.89 -0.42
N CYS A 55 -1.28 10.09 -1.42
CA CYS A 55 -2.10 9.85 -2.59
C CYS A 55 -3.38 9.07 -2.23
N ALA A 56 -3.25 8.01 -1.42
CA ALA A 56 -4.38 7.20 -0.95
C ALA A 56 -5.43 8.03 -0.20
N LEU A 57 -4.99 8.97 0.66
CA LEU A 57 -5.88 9.85 1.40
C LEU A 57 -6.61 10.89 0.53
N LYS A 58 -6.08 11.25 -0.64
CA LYS A 58 -6.67 12.25 -1.55
C LYS A 58 -7.62 11.66 -2.57
N CYS A 59 -7.36 10.42 -3.00
CA CYS A 59 -8.20 9.74 -3.98
C CYS A 59 -9.51 9.26 -3.36
N ARG A 60 -10.61 9.40 -4.12
CA ARG A 60 -11.96 9.05 -3.67
C ARG A 60 -12.63 8.11 -4.67
N ASP A 61 -13.44 7.20 -4.13
CA ASP A 61 -14.41 6.42 -4.91
C ASP A 61 -15.66 7.27 -5.26
N PRO A 62 -16.61 6.76 -6.04
CA PRO A 62 -17.85 7.48 -6.34
C PRO A 62 -18.70 7.84 -5.12
N GLU A 63 -18.56 7.11 -4.02
CA GLU A 63 -19.26 7.36 -2.75
C GLU A 63 -18.52 8.37 -1.85
N GLY A 64 -17.37 8.90 -2.31
CA GLY A 64 -16.57 9.91 -1.60
C GLY A 64 -15.60 9.34 -0.57
N ARG A 65 -15.45 8.01 -0.47
CA ARG A 65 -14.53 7.34 0.46
C ARG A 65 -13.13 7.28 -0.11
N ASN A 66 -12.11 7.38 0.72
CA ASN A 66 -10.76 6.98 0.37
C ASN A 66 -10.58 5.44 0.53
N SER A 67 -9.44 4.91 0.11
CA SER A 67 -9.18 3.46 0.15
C SER A 67 -9.09 2.91 1.58
N TYR A 68 -8.67 3.69 2.56
CA TYR A 68 -8.69 3.31 3.98
C TYR A 68 -10.13 3.17 4.49
N GLU A 69 -10.99 4.15 4.21
CA GLU A 69 -12.41 4.13 4.57
C GLU A 69 -13.14 2.97 3.89
N TRP A 70 -12.79 2.68 2.64
CA TRP A 70 -13.35 1.55 1.90
C TRP A 70 -12.88 0.22 2.49
N LEU A 71 -11.61 0.07 2.87
CA LEU A 71 -11.12 -1.13 3.56
C LEU A 71 -11.84 -1.31 4.90
N LEU A 72 -11.90 -0.25 5.71
CA LEU A 72 -12.55 -0.27 7.01
C LEU A 72 -14.05 -0.58 6.92
N SER A 73 -14.71 -0.31 5.78
CA SER A 73 -16.13 -0.64 5.59
C SER A 73 -16.45 -2.14 5.60
N ALA A 74 -15.43 -3.01 5.48
CA ALA A 74 -15.58 -4.46 5.62
C ALA A 74 -15.62 -4.94 7.08
N VAL A 75 -15.20 -4.10 8.03
CA VAL A 75 -15.05 -4.46 9.45
C VAL A 75 -16.38 -4.37 10.18
N PRO A 76 -16.78 -5.40 10.95
CA PRO A 76 -17.93 -5.33 11.85
C PRO A 76 -17.79 -4.18 12.86
N ARG A 77 -18.90 -3.49 13.18
CA ARG A 77 -18.90 -2.31 14.08
C ARG A 77 -19.76 -2.48 15.33
N ASP A 78 -20.39 -3.61 15.49
CA ASP A 78 -21.41 -3.89 16.49
C ASP A 78 -20.84 -4.40 17.84
N ARG A 79 -19.55 -4.71 17.89
CA ARG A 79 -18.87 -5.24 19.07
C ARG A 79 -17.39 -4.84 19.14
N PRO A 80 -16.78 -4.92 20.33
CA PRO A 80 -15.32 -4.83 20.46
C PRO A 80 -14.60 -5.93 19.69
N LEU A 81 -13.45 -5.57 19.07
CA LEU A 81 -12.64 -6.44 18.23
C LEU A 81 -11.18 -6.36 18.63
N HIS A 82 -10.45 -7.46 18.47
CA HIS A 82 -9.00 -7.47 18.37
C HIS A 82 -8.64 -7.30 16.89
N LEU A 83 -8.07 -6.17 16.52
CA LEU A 83 -7.75 -5.82 15.16
C LEU A 83 -6.24 -5.62 14.97
N LEU A 84 -5.71 -6.27 13.93
CA LEU A 84 -4.34 -6.10 13.47
C LEU A 84 -4.33 -5.35 12.14
N ASP A 85 -3.48 -4.32 12.02
CA ASP A 85 -3.09 -3.69 10.77
C ASP A 85 -1.70 -4.23 10.36
N LEU A 86 -1.65 -5.01 9.29
CA LEU A 86 -0.48 -5.71 8.80
C LEU A 86 0.23 -4.87 7.73
N GLY A 87 1.47 -4.45 7.99
CA GLY A 87 2.16 -3.42 7.23
C GLY A 87 1.53 -2.04 7.51
N CYS A 88 1.45 -1.67 8.79
CA CYS A 88 0.67 -0.52 9.24
C CYS A 88 1.29 0.84 8.86
N GLY A 89 2.55 0.86 8.40
CA GLY A 89 3.26 2.08 8.04
C GLY A 89 3.18 3.15 9.11
N GLY A 90 2.92 4.39 8.72
CA GLY A 90 2.74 5.55 9.62
C GLY A 90 1.43 5.56 10.41
N GLY A 91 0.66 4.46 10.43
CA GLY A 91 -0.51 4.28 11.30
C GLY A 91 -1.80 4.97 10.84
N ALA A 92 -1.93 5.35 9.55
CA ALA A 92 -3.12 6.05 9.06
C ALA A 92 -4.40 5.23 9.20
N LEU A 93 -4.36 3.93 8.86
CA LEU A 93 -5.50 3.05 9.01
C LEU A 93 -5.88 2.83 10.48
N LEU A 94 -4.89 2.65 11.35
CA LEU A 94 -5.12 2.51 12.80
C LEU A 94 -5.73 3.76 13.42
N ALA A 95 -5.33 4.96 12.98
CA ALA A 95 -5.95 6.20 13.43
C ALA A 95 -7.43 6.25 13.05
N LEU A 96 -7.75 5.87 11.81
CA LEU A 96 -9.14 5.78 11.34
C LEU A 96 -9.94 4.72 12.11
N CYS A 97 -9.33 3.55 12.38
CA CYS A 97 -9.93 2.50 13.22
C CYS A 97 -10.24 3.02 14.63
N HIS A 98 -9.29 3.73 15.23
CA HIS A 98 -9.48 4.31 16.57
C HIS A 98 -10.62 5.33 16.63
N GLU A 99 -10.79 6.13 15.58
CA GLU A 99 -11.87 7.12 15.51
C GLU A 99 -13.24 6.52 15.22
N GLN A 100 -13.31 5.45 14.42
CA GLN A 100 -14.57 4.99 13.84
C GLN A 100 -15.09 3.65 14.39
N LEU A 101 -14.26 2.85 15.05
CA LEU A 101 -14.66 1.58 15.62
C LEU A 101 -15.12 1.75 17.08
N HIS A 102 -15.67 0.67 17.63
CA HIS A 102 -16.08 0.62 19.02
C HIS A 102 -14.92 0.93 19.98
N SER A 103 -15.13 1.75 20.99
CA SER A 103 -14.09 2.21 21.92
C SER A 103 -13.39 1.09 22.71
N GLY A 104 -13.99 -0.10 22.77
CA GLY A 104 -13.38 -1.29 23.37
C GLY A 104 -12.53 -2.13 22.43
N CYS A 105 -12.30 -1.71 21.18
CA CYS A 105 -11.43 -2.43 20.28
C CYS A 105 -9.96 -2.37 20.74
N ALA A 106 -9.29 -3.53 20.72
CA ALA A 106 -7.84 -3.62 20.91
C ALA A 106 -7.18 -3.52 19.53
N LEU A 107 -6.44 -2.44 19.30
CA LEU A 107 -5.77 -2.16 18.04
C LEU A 107 -4.29 -2.46 18.14
N ARG A 108 -3.75 -3.12 17.13
CA ARG A 108 -2.33 -3.43 16.99
C ARG A 108 -1.86 -3.16 15.56
N GLY A 109 -0.65 -2.63 15.40
CA GLY A 109 0.03 -2.49 14.12
C GLY A 109 1.33 -3.28 14.09
N VAL A 110 1.62 -3.88 12.96
CA VAL A 110 2.90 -4.53 12.69
C VAL A 110 3.48 -3.96 11.41
N ASP A 111 4.74 -3.55 11.47
CA ASP A 111 5.51 -3.11 10.30
C ASP A 111 6.97 -3.51 10.47
N MET A 112 7.68 -3.77 9.36
CA MET A 112 9.11 -4.07 9.41
C MET A 112 9.98 -2.82 9.52
N SER A 113 9.41 -1.63 9.24
CA SER A 113 10.13 -0.35 9.22
C SER A 113 9.97 0.40 10.54
N GLU A 114 11.03 0.50 11.32
CA GLU A 114 11.07 1.33 12.54
C GLU A 114 10.85 2.82 12.24
N ASP A 115 11.23 3.30 11.06
CA ASP A 115 11.03 4.69 10.66
C ASP A 115 9.53 4.99 10.48
N GLU A 116 8.77 4.07 9.86
CA GLU A 116 7.32 4.16 9.76
C GLU A 116 6.65 4.03 11.13
N LEU A 117 7.06 3.08 11.95
CA LEU A 117 6.54 2.92 13.32
C LEU A 117 6.80 4.16 14.18
N ALA A 118 7.92 4.85 13.96
CA ALA A 118 8.19 6.12 14.65
C ALA A 118 7.20 7.23 14.27
N LEU A 119 6.68 7.23 13.03
CA LEU A 119 5.57 8.10 12.63
C LEU A 119 4.25 7.66 13.24
N ALA A 120 3.98 6.35 13.24
CA ALA A 120 2.78 5.79 13.84
C ALA A 120 2.68 6.12 15.35
N ARG A 121 3.77 6.00 16.11
CA ARG A 121 3.82 6.37 17.54
C ARG A 121 3.52 7.85 17.80
N LYS A 122 3.82 8.74 16.86
CA LYS A 122 3.48 10.18 16.96
C LYS A 122 2.01 10.48 16.66
N ARG A 123 1.38 9.60 15.90
CA ARG A 123 -0.01 9.76 15.42
C ARG A 123 -1.02 9.12 16.35
N LEU A 124 -0.68 7.96 16.89
CA LEU A 124 -1.60 7.08 17.59
C LEU A 124 -1.52 7.27 19.12
N PRO A 125 -2.61 7.02 19.85
CA PRO A 125 -2.56 7.00 21.31
C PRO A 125 -1.74 5.79 21.80
N ASP A 126 -1.16 5.92 22.99
CA ASP A 126 -0.32 4.89 23.64
C ASP A 126 -1.01 3.54 23.84
N ALA A 127 -2.34 3.52 23.80
CA ALA A 127 -3.14 2.29 23.91
C ALA A 127 -3.07 1.40 22.66
N VAL A 128 -2.58 1.91 21.52
CA VAL A 128 -2.39 1.12 20.30
C VAL A 128 -1.03 0.44 20.35
N ALA A 129 -1.01 -0.88 20.32
CA ALA A 129 0.23 -1.64 20.30
C ALA A 129 0.90 -1.56 18.92
N LEU A 130 2.23 -1.34 18.90
CA LEU A 130 3.02 -1.26 17.68
C LEU A 130 4.28 -2.11 17.80
N ASP A 131 4.43 -3.08 16.90
CA ASP A 131 5.54 -4.04 16.91
C ASP A 131 6.33 -3.99 15.60
N ALA A 132 7.66 -3.98 15.72
CA ALA A 132 8.56 -4.14 14.59
C ALA A 132 8.74 -5.64 14.31
N ALA A 133 8.14 -6.12 13.23
CA ALA A 133 8.24 -7.53 12.84
C ALA A 133 7.94 -7.73 11.36
N TYR A 134 8.33 -8.90 10.85
CA TYR A 134 7.93 -9.35 9.53
C TYR A 134 6.52 -9.94 9.56
N ALA A 135 5.76 -9.69 8.51
CA ALA A 135 4.38 -10.15 8.36
C ALA A 135 4.22 -11.69 8.39
N GLN A 136 5.28 -12.42 8.02
CA GLN A 136 5.32 -13.89 8.05
C GLN A 136 5.82 -14.48 9.38
N ASP A 137 6.18 -13.66 10.36
CA ASP A 137 6.78 -14.13 11.63
C ASP A 137 6.34 -13.22 12.79
N MET A 138 5.17 -13.54 13.36
CA MET A 138 4.57 -12.80 14.48
C MET A 138 4.29 -13.71 15.69
N PRO A 139 5.31 -14.38 16.26
CA PRO A 139 5.13 -15.36 17.33
C PRO A 139 4.57 -14.76 18.63
N PHE A 140 4.64 -13.45 18.79
CA PHE A 140 4.06 -12.70 19.92
C PHE A 140 2.53 -12.52 19.81
N ILE A 141 1.91 -12.88 18.67
CA ILE A 141 0.46 -12.91 18.50
C ILE A 141 -0.01 -14.37 18.63
N PRO A 142 -0.80 -14.71 19.65
CA PRO A 142 -1.29 -16.08 19.85
C PRO A 142 -2.18 -16.56 18.68
N ASP A 143 -2.19 -17.88 18.46
CA ASP A 143 -3.10 -18.53 17.52
C ASP A 143 -4.56 -18.20 17.83
N GLY A 144 -5.36 -17.96 16.80
CA GLY A 144 -6.79 -17.74 16.95
C GLY A 144 -7.18 -16.60 17.91
N SER A 145 -6.36 -15.53 17.99
CA SER A 145 -6.56 -14.43 18.95
C SER A 145 -7.09 -13.14 18.33
N VAL A 146 -7.04 -13.01 17.01
CA VAL A 146 -7.38 -11.78 16.27
C VAL A 146 -8.73 -11.94 15.57
N ASP A 147 -9.63 -10.97 15.73
CA ASP A 147 -10.93 -10.96 15.06
C ASP A 147 -10.81 -10.48 13.60
N VAL A 148 -9.95 -9.48 13.37
CA VAL A 148 -9.81 -8.82 12.06
C VAL A 148 -8.34 -8.54 11.78
N VAL A 149 -7.86 -8.93 10.60
CA VAL A 149 -6.57 -8.49 10.05
C VAL A 149 -6.85 -7.62 8.84
N LEU A 150 -6.33 -6.41 8.85
CA LEU A 150 -6.35 -5.48 7.72
C LEU A 150 -4.96 -5.36 7.11
N CYS A 151 -4.88 -5.14 5.80
CA CYS A 151 -3.61 -4.89 5.10
C CYS A 151 -3.86 -3.89 3.97
N HIS A 152 -3.30 -2.68 4.09
CA HIS A 152 -3.52 -1.65 3.08
C HIS A 152 -2.28 -1.50 2.20
N TRP A 153 -2.34 -2.05 0.99
CA TRP A 153 -1.30 -2.09 -0.05
C TRP A 153 -0.02 -2.85 0.29
N ALA A 154 0.29 -3.13 1.54
CA ALA A 154 1.55 -3.79 1.91
C ALA A 154 1.67 -5.21 1.33
N LEU A 155 0.54 -5.95 1.16
CA LEU A 155 0.56 -7.30 0.60
C LEU A 155 1.16 -7.37 -0.80
N THR A 156 1.05 -6.30 -1.60
CA THR A 156 1.60 -6.21 -2.96
C THR A 156 3.13 -6.21 -3.02
N LEU A 157 3.78 -5.94 -1.89
CA LEU A 157 5.24 -5.87 -1.75
C LEU A 157 5.85 -7.12 -1.11
N MET A 158 5.00 -8.02 -0.58
CA MET A 158 5.45 -9.22 0.15
C MET A 158 5.76 -10.37 -0.81
N LYS A 159 6.95 -11.00 -0.63
CA LYS A 159 7.40 -12.14 -1.44
C LYS A 159 8.38 -13.01 -0.63
N PRO A 160 8.10 -14.33 -0.46
CA PRO A 160 6.87 -15.03 -0.88
C PRO A 160 5.66 -14.63 -0.04
N VAL A 161 4.47 -14.66 -0.63
CA VAL A 161 3.24 -14.22 0.04
C VAL A 161 2.55 -15.34 0.83
N GLU A 162 2.78 -16.62 0.49
CA GLU A 162 2.16 -17.76 1.18
C GLU A 162 2.50 -17.83 2.67
N PRO A 163 3.74 -17.63 3.14
CA PRO A 163 4.04 -17.58 4.57
C PRO A 163 3.28 -16.48 5.30
N VAL A 164 3.11 -15.31 4.65
CA VAL A 164 2.34 -14.19 5.21
C VAL A 164 0.87 -14.57 5.38
N LEU A 165 0.24 -15.12 4.34
CA LEU A 165 -1.16 -15.55 4.42
C LEU A 165 -1.34 -16.71 5.42
N SER A 166 -0.37 -17.60 5.53
CA SER A 166 -0.37 -18.69 6.53
C SER A 166 -0.32 -18.15 7.95
N GLU A 167 0.47 -17.12 8.18
CA GLU A 167 0.57 -16.45 9.48
C GLU A 167 -0.72 -15.68 9.80
N VAL A 168 -1.30 -14.98 8.83
CA VAL A 168 -2.64 -14.36 8.96
C VAL A 168 -3.69 -15.40 9.35
N ARG A 169 -3.70 -16.57 8.68
CA ARG A 169 -4.62 -17.66 9.01
C ARG A 169 -4.40 -18.18 10.42
N ARG A 170 -3.15 -18.33 10.86
CA ARG A 170 -2.82 -18.82 12.21
C ARG A 170 -3.41 -17.93 13.31
N ILE A 171 -3.26 -16.61 13.16
CA ILE A 171 -3.67 -15.66 14.20
C ILE A 171 -5.17 -15.35 14.20
N LEU A 172 -5.87 -15.56 13.07
CA LEU A 172 -7.30 -15.30 12.98
C LEU A 172 -8.11 -16.32 13.77
N LYS A 173 -9.13 -15.82 14.49
CA LYS A 173 -10.16 -16.63 15.14
C LYS A 173 -11.02 -17.37 14.10
N PRO A 174 -11.70 -18.48 14.47
CA PRO A 174 -12.85 -18.97 13.71
C PRO A 174 -13.85 -17.84 13.47
N GLY A 175 -14.37 -17.71 12.26
CA GLY A 175 -15.22 -16.58 11.86
C GLY A 175 -14.48 -15.24 11.68
N GLY A 176 -13.15 -15.21 11.84
CA GLY A 176 -12.34 -14.00 11.69
C GLY A 176 -12.22 -13.53 10.24
N LEU A 177 -11.98 -12.23 10.07
CA LEU A 177 -11.89 -11.54 8.77
C LEU A 177 -10.45 -11.15 8.46
N PHE A 178 -9.96 -11.51 7.28
CA PHE A 178 -8.83 -10.84 6.65
C PHE A 178 -9.33 -9.96 5.50
N ALA A 179 -8.94 -8.69 5.47
CA ALA A 179 -9.24 -7.80 4.36
C ALA A 179 -7.98 -7.03 3.92
N ALA A 180 -7.73 -7.01 2.59
CA ALA A 180 -6.58 -6.34 2.03
C ALA A 180 -6.93 -5.47 0.82
N ILE A 181 -6.30 -4.30 0.73
CA ILE A 181 -6.25 -3.50 -0.51
C ILE A 181 -4.99 -3.91 -1.27
N VAL A 182 -5.17 -4.20 -2.54
CA VAL A 182 -4.10 -4.51 -3.49
C VAL A 182 -4.32 -3.79 -4.81
N ASP A 183 -3.30 -3.75 -5.67
CA ASP A 183 -3.41 -3.15 -6.99
C ASP A 183 -4.51 -3.81 -7.82
N GLY A 184 -5.18 -3.02 -8.65
CA GLY A 184 -6.11 -3.50 -9.67
C GLY A 184 -5.44 -3.63 -11.04
N ASP A 185 -6.21 -4.08 -12.03
CA ASP A 185 -5.74 -4.21 -13.39
C ASP A 185 -5.36 -2.84 -13.98
N LEU A 186 -4.26 -2.77 -14.74
CA LEU A 186 -3.78 -1.52 -15.35
C LEU A 186 -4.84 -0.82 -16.22
N ASP A 187 -5.72 -1.59 -16.87
CA ASP A 187 -6.84 -1.07 -17.67
C ASP A 187 -8.12 -0.83 -16.86
N GLY A 188 -8.09 -1.10 -15.58
CA GLY A 188 -9.24 -0.94 -14.67
C GLY A 188 -9.69 0.51 -14.47
N ALA A 189 -8.83 1.50 -14.79
CA ALA A 189 -9.16 2.91 -14.71
C ALA A 189 -8.61 3.70 -15.91
N SER A 190 -9.40 4.63 -16.42
CA SER A 190 -9.01 5.45 -17.58
C SER A 190 -7.74 6.27 -17.27
N GLY A 191 -6.76 6.20 -18.17
CA GLY A 191 -5.50 6.93 -18.09
C GLY A 191 -4.46 6.33 -17.14
N TYR A 192 -4.82 5.34 -16.30
CA TYR A 192 -3.87 4.75 -15.33
C TYR A 192 -2.71 4.04 -16.04
N ARG A 193 -3.01 3.22 -17.06
CA ARG A 193 -1.98 2.56 -17.88
C ARG A 193 -1.01 3.56 -18.49
N ALA A 194 -1.50 4.66 -19.08
CA ALA A 194 -0.63 5.68 -19.69
C ALA A 194 0.32 6.33 -18.68
N VAL A 195 -0.16 6.59 -17.45
CA VAL A 195 0.67 7.10 -16.35
C VAL A 195 1.71 6.06 -15.93
N ASN A 196 1.30 4.80 -15.75
CA ASN A 196 2.18 3.70 -15.41
C ASN A 196 3.29 3.54 -16.47
N ASP A 197 2.92 3.43 -17.75
CA ASP A 197 3.85 3.17 -18.84
C ASP A 197 4.84 4.33 -19.02
N LEU A 198 4.40 5.58 -18.79
CA LEU A 198 5.27 6.73 -18.82
C LEU A 198 6.32 6.66 -17.69
N ILE A 199 5.90 6.38 -16.45
CA ILE A 199 6.81 6.32 -15.30
C ILE A 199 7.81 5.17 -15.48
N TYR A 200 7.34 3.96 -15.80
CA TYR A 200 8.20 2.80 -16.00
C TYR A 200 9.11 2.97 -17.23
N GLY A 201 8.63 3.58 -18.32
CA GLY A 201 9.44 3.89 -19.48
C GLY A 201 10.61 4.84 -19.17
N TRP A 202 10.43 5.78 -18.24
CA TRP A 202 11.53 6.62 -17.75
C TRP A 202 12.54 5.82 -16.92
N VAL A 203 12.06 4.89 -16.10
CA VAL A 203 12.94 4.04 -15.28
C VAL A 203 13.73 3.07 -16.14
N GLU A 204 13.10 2.44 -17.14
CA GLU A 204 13.77 1.50 -18.07
C GLU A 204 14.88 2.15 -18.89
N ARG A 205 14.76 3.44 -19.23
CA ARG A 205 15.86 4.18 -19.90
C ARG A 205 17.15 4.20 -19.08
N VAL A 206 17.04 4.17 -17.74
CA VAL A 206 18.16 4.22 -16.80
C VAL A 206 18.55 2.83 -16.30
N PHE A 207 17.56 1.97 -16.11
CA PHE A 207 17.68 0.61 -15.59
C PHE A 207 16.88 -0.36 -16.47
N PRO A 208 17.43 -0.80 -17.62
CA PRO A 208 16.68 -1.65 -18.57
C PRO A 208 16.10 -2.93 -17.95
N ALA A 209 16.77 -3.51 -16.96
CA ALA A 209 16.31 -4.71 -16.27
C ALA A 209 15.34 -4.44 -15.11
N TYR A 210 14.90 -3.19 -14.89
CA TYR A 210 14.01 -2.86 -13.76
C TYR A 210 12.66 -3.56 -13.86
N CYS A 211 12.05 -3.56 -15.04
CA CYS A 211 10.73 -4.16 -15.25
C CYS A 211 10.76 -5.70 -15.26
N ASP A 212 11.96 -6.30 -15.38
CA ASP A 212 12.15 -7.73 -15.19
C ASP A 212 12.18 -8.13 -13.71
N GLN A 213 12.26 -7.15 -12.80
CA GLN A 213 12.26 -7.37 -11.36
C GLN A 213 10.86 -7.24 -10.78
N GLU A 214 10.42 -8.30 -10.13
CA GLU A 214 9.16 -8.27 -9.38
C GLU A 214 9.41 -7.76 -7.95
N LEU A 215 8.98 -6.52 -7.67
CA LEU A 215 8.81 -6.08 -6.29
C LEU A 215 7.49 -6.65 -5.76
N GLY A 216 7.60 -7.62 -4.85
CA GLY A 216 6.48 -8.39 -4.34
C GLY A 216 6.05 -9.56 -5.24
N ASP A 217 4.92 -10.17 -4.93
CA ASP A 217 4.39 -11.34 -5.66
C ASP A 217 3.38 -10.89 -6.72
N ALA A 218 3.71 -11.09 -8.01
CA ALA A 218 2.86 -10.68 -9.13
C ALA A 218 1.45 -11.33 -9.12
N ARG A 219 1.29 -12.48 -8.43
CA ARG A 219 -0.02 -13.13 -8.30
C ARG A 219 -1.01 -12.29 -7.51
N VAL A 220 -0.53 -11.47 -6.58
CA VAL A 220 -1.36 -10.59 -5.74
C VAL A 220 -2.08 -9.51 -6.57
N ARG A 221 -1.49 -9.10 -7.71
CA ARG A 221 -2.05 -8.07 -8.60
C ARG A 221 -3.08 -8.61 -9.61
N ARG A 222 -3.27 -9.95 -9.69
CA ARG A 222 -4.21 -10.58 -10.63
C ARG A 222 -5.32 -11.27 -9.88
N ARG A 223 -6.57 -10.87 -10.11
CA ARG A 223 -7.74 -11.31 -9.33
C ARG A 223 -7.88 -12.82 -9.23
N GLU A 224 -7.76 -13.53 -10.35
CA GLU A 224 -7.90 -14.98 -10.41
C GLU A 224 -6.75 -15.68 -9.66
N ALA A 225 -5.52 -15.18 -9.80
CA ALA A 225 -4.35 -15.73 -9.12
C ALA A 225 -4.41 -15.45 -7.61
N LEU A 226 -4.81 -14.25 -7.20
CA LEU A 226 -5.01 -13.89 -5.80
C LEU A 226 -6.12 -14.72 -5.16
N HIS A 227 -7.23 -14.96 -5.88
CA HIS A 227 -8.30 -15.84 -5.41
C HIS A 227 -7.80 -17.28 -5.21
N ALA A 228 -7.12 -17.84 -6.21
CA ALA A 228 -6.58 -19.19 -6.14
C ALA A 228 -5.56 -19.34 -4.99
N LEU A 229 -4.69 -18.37 -4.83
CA LEU A 229 -3.71 -18.29 -3.73
C LEU A 229 -4.41 -18.25 -2.35
N SER A 230 -5.43 -17.39 -2.22
CA SER A 230 -6.20 -17.29 -0.99
C SER A 230 -6.96 -18.58 -0.69
N ALA A 231 -7.60 -19.20 -1.69
CA ALA A 231 -8.31 -20.47 -1.52
C ALA A 231 -7.40 -21.62 -1.09
N ALA A 232 -6.16 -21.64 -1.58
CA ALA A 232 -5.18 -22.65 -1.19
C ALA A 232 -4.75 -22.51 0.29
N VAL A 233 -4.62 -21.28 0.79
CA VAL A 233 -4.18 -21.02 2.17
C VAL A 233 -5.35 -21.06 3.16
N PHE A 234 -6.55 -20.63 2.76
CA PHE A 234 -7.74 -20.52 3.62
C PHE A 234 -8.84 -21.51 3.18
N PRO A 235 -8.64 -22.84 3.33
CA PRO A 235 -9.63 -23.82 2.90
C PRO A 235 -10.95 -23.63 3.64
N GLY A 236 -12.06 -23.63 2.87
CA GLY A 236 -13.42 -23.48 3.40
C GLY A 236 -13.82 -22.04 3.77
N ALA A 237 -12.94 -21.06 3.59
CA ALA A 237 -13.27 -19.65 3.84
C ALA A 237 -14.16 -19.09 2.72
N ASP A 238 -14.97 -18.07 3.07
CA ASP A 238 -15.64 -17.22 2.09
C ASP A 238 -14.64 -16.17 1.58
N ILE A 239 -14.38 -16.21 0.27
CA ILE A 239 -13.36 -15.36 -0.38
C ILE A 239 -14.03 -14.51 -1.46
N ALA A 240 -13.91 -13.19 -1.33
CA ALA A 240 -14.36 -12.26 -2.35
C ALA A 240 -13.27 -11.25 -2.73
N ILE A 241 -13.24 -10.90 -4.03
CA ILE A 241 -12.38 -9.83 -4.55
C ILE A 241 -13.26 -8.82 -5.29
N THR A 242 -13.35 -7.62 -4.74
CA THR A 242 -14.15 -6.53 -5.27
C THR A 242 -13.24 -5.45 -5.83
N GLY A 243 -13.45 -5.05 -7.09
CA GLY A 243 -12.72 -3.94 -7.72
C GLY A 243 -13.41 -2.61 -7.51
N ALA A 244 -12.63 -1.55 -7.35
CA ALA A 244 -13.11 -0.17 -7.30
C ALA A 244 -12.12 0.79 -7.99
N ARG A 245 -12.56 2.02 -8.24
CA ARG A 245 -11.75 3.10 -8.81
C ARG A 245 -11.71 4.26 -7.85
N PHE A 246 -10.52 4.72 -7.56
CA PHE A 246 -10.30 5.86 -6.69
C PHE A 246 -9.61 6.95 -7.50
N ALA A 247 -10.16 8.17 -7.47
CA ALA A 247 -9.65 9.25 -8.29
C ALA A 247 -9.48 10.54 -7.49
N MET A 248 -8.55 11.37 -7.94
CA MET A 248 -8.42 12.75 -7.51
C MET A 248 -8.35 13.69 -8.70
N SER A 249 -8.89 14.90 -8.54
CA SER A 249 -8.81 15.98 -9.52
C SER A 249 -7.97 17.11 -8.94
N ALA A 250 -7.03 17.63 -9.74
CA ALA A 250 -6.16 18.73 -9.35
C ALA A 250 -5.60 19.43 -10.62
N SER A 251 -4.68 20.39 -10.46
CA SER A 251 -3.91 20.90 -11.59
C SER A 251 -3.04 19.78 -12.17
N ALA A 252 -2.68 19.88 -13.47
CA ALA A 252 -1.84 18.89 -14.13
C ALA A 252 -0.51 18.67 -13.39
N ALA A 253 0.14 19.76 -12.97
CA ALA A 253 1.38 19.70 -12.20
C ALA A 253 1.22 18.98 -10.85
N ASN A 254 0.07 19.16 -10.16
CA ASN A 254 -0.19 18.45 -8.91
C ASN A 254 -0.47 16.97 -9.16
N LEU A 255 -1.25 16.63 -10.19
CA LEU A 255 -1.51 15.23 -10.55
C LEU A 255 -0.22 14.51 -10.95
N ALA A 256 0.68 15.17 -11.69
CA ALA A 256 1.98 14.62 -12.05
C ALA A 256 2.81 14.26 -10.82
N ARG A 257 2.88 15.16 -9.83
CA ARG A 257 3.59 14.90 -8.57
C ARG A 257 2.95 13.77 -7.77
N GLU A 258 1.64 13.82 -7.54
CA GLU A 258 0.93 12.80 -6.75
C GLU A 258 1.02 11.42 -7.41
N ALA A 259 0.90 11.33 -8.73
CA ALA A 259 1.08 10.09 -9.46
C ALA A 259 2.52 9.59 -9.34
N ALA A 260 3.53 10.43 -9.59
CA ALA A 260 4.93 10.04 -9.47
C ALA A 260 5.27 9.59 -8.03
N ASP A 261 4.76 10.29 -7.02
CA ASP A 261 5.00 9.94 -5.61
C ASP A 261 4.35 8.61 -5.21
N PHE A 262 3.29 8.19 -5.87
CA PHE A 262 2.65 6.91 -5.62
C PHE A 262 3.48 5.70 -6.10
N PHE A 263 4.27 5.85 -7.16
CA PHE A 263 5.04 4.75 -7.76
C PHE A 263 6.45 4.63 -7.16
N TYR A 264 6.78 3.48 -6.55
CA TYR A 264 8.14 3.17 -6.07
C TYR A 264 9.21 3.37 -7.15
N ALA A 265 8.88 3.02 -8.39
CA ALA A 265 9.76 3.16 -9.54
C ALA A 265 10.29 4.59 -9.72
N SER A 266 9.51 5.61 -9.40
CA SER A 266 9.92 7.01 -9.57
C SER A 266 11.10 7.44 -8.68
N TYR A 267 11.31 6.76 -7.55
CA TYR A 267 12.34 7.11 -6.57
C TYR A 267 13.75 6.66 -6.93
N VAL A 268 13.90 5.81 -7.95
CA VAL A 268 15.23 5.41 -8.43
C VAL A 268 15.82 6.42 -9.44
N LEU A 269 15.00 7.33 -9.97
CA LEU A 269 15.44 8.33 -10.92
C LEU A 269 16.27 9.43 -10.25
N ALA A 270 17.39 9.81 -10.88
CA ALA A 270 18.13 10.99 -10.48
C ALA A 270 17.28 12.27 -10.63
N PRO A 271 17.55 13.35 -9.87
CA PRO A 271 16.72 14.57 -9.85
C PRO A 271 16.39 15.13 -11.23
N LYS A 272 17.35 15.14 -12.16
CA LYS A 272 17.13 15.58 -13.55
C LYS A 272 16.14 14.68 -14.31
N GLY A 273 16.29 13.36 -14.19
CA GLY A 273 15.39 12.40 -14.86
C GLY A 273 13.98 12.47 -14.27
N ARG A 274 13.88 12.59 -12.95
CA ARG A 274 12.60 12.76 -12.28
C ARG A 274 11.90 14.07 -12.70
N ALA A 275 12.64 15.18 -12.80
CA ALA A 275 12.07 16.45 -13.26
C ALA A 275 11.52 16.35 -14.69
N ALA A 276 12.26 15.75 -15.61
CA ALA A 276 11.81 15.55 -16.99
C ALA A 276 10.60 14.60 -17.08
N MET A 277 10.56 13.52 -16.27
CA MET A 277 9.41 12.65 -16.15
C MET A 277 8.17 13.41 -15.65
N LEU A 278 8.34 14.30 -14.67
CA LEU A 278 7.23 15.13 -14.15
C LEU A 278 6.70 16.09 -15.21
N GLU A 279 7.55 16.68 -16.07
CA GLU A 279 7.13 17.52 -17.18
C GLU A 279 6.30 16.73 -18.21
N GLU A 280 6.71 15.50 -18.56
CA GLU A 280 5.94 14.64 -19.46
C GLU A 280 4.61 14.20 -18.84
N LEU A 281 4.59 13.86 -17.54
CA LEU A 281 3.33 13.56 -16.80
C LEU A 281 2.39 14.77 -16.76
N GLU A 282 2.91 15.98 -16.54
CA GLU A 282 2.12 17.19 -16.57
C GLU A 282 1.51 17.43 -17.96
N GLY A 283 2.26 17.17 -19.04
CA GLY A 283 1.77 17.17 -20.41
C GLY A 283 0.62 16.19 -20.58
N LEU A 284 0.79 14.94 -20.18
CA LEU A 284 -0.22 13.88 -20.25
C LEU A 284 -1.54 14.31 -19.53
N PHE A 285 -1.44 14.84 -18.31
CA PHE A 285 -2.62 15.31 -17.58
C PHE A 285 -3.22 16.57 -18.19
N SER A 286 -2.44 17.43 -18.83
CA SER A 286 -2.93 18.64 -19.49
C SER A 286 -3.79 18.30 -20.71
N GLU A 287 -3.45 17.27 -21.46
CA GLU A 287 -4.22 16.75 -22.60
C GLU A 287 -5.62 16.25 -22.21
N MET A 288 -5.82 15.85 -20.95
CA MET A 288 -7.14 15.46 -20.44
C MET A 288 -8.12 16.65 -20.28
N GLY A 289 -7.67 17.87 -20.46
CA GLY A 289 -8.48 19.08 -20.40
C GLY A 289 -9.11 19.33 -19.02
N THR A 290 -10.38 19.74 -19.00
CA THR A 290 -11.10 20.05 -17.75
C THR A 290 -11.50 18.81 -16.95
N SER A 291 -11.51 17.62 -17.57
CA SER A 291 -11.85 16.34 -16.94
C SER A 291 -10.63 15.63 -16.34
N ARG A 292 -9.49 16.32 -16.25
CA ARG A 292 -8.24 15.76 -15.77
C ARG A 292 -8.37 15.21 -14.37
N ARG A 293 -7.89 13.96 -14.20
CA ARG A 293 -7.86 13.26 -12.92
C ARG A 293 -6.81 12.14 -12.96
N PHE A 294 -6.23 11.86 -11.82
CA PHE A 294 -5.49 10.62 -11.60
C PHE A 294 -6.47 9.61 -11.02
N SER A 295 -6.64 8.47 -11.69
CA SER A 295 -7.58 7.41 -11.29
C SER A 295 -6.82 6.10 -11.10
N MET A 296 -6.94 5.50 -9.92
CA MET A 296 -6.30 4.23 -9.56
C MET A 296 -7.32 3.11 -9.54
N PRO A 297 -7.11 2.02 -10.29
CA PRO A 297 -7.87 0.78 -10.09
C PRO A 297 -7.31 0.07 -8.88
N ILE A 298 -8.17 -0.37 -7.96
CA ILE A 298 -7.76 -1.17 -6.81
C ILE A 298 -8.72 -2.32 -6.58
N ASN A 299 -8.22 -3.39 -5.98
CA ASN A 299 -8.99 -4.54 -5.54
C ASN A 299 -8.98 -4.61 -4.01
N ARG A 300 -10.12 -4.97 -3.42
CA ARG A 300 -10.23 -5.39 -2.03
C ARG A 300 -10.47 -6.89 -1.99
N LEU A 301 -9.50 -7.61 -1.42
CA LEU A 301 -9.68 -8.99 -1.00
C LEU A 301 -10.39 -9.00 0.35
N THR A 302 -11.37 -9.89 0.52
CA THR A 302 -11.92 -10.27 1.82
C THR A 302 -11.92 -11.79 1.94
N VAL A 303 -11.48 -12.28 3.09
CA VAL A 303 -11.46 -13.70 3.45
C VAL A 303 -12.08 -13.84 4.82
N THR A 304 -13.21 -14.54 4.91
CA THR A 304 -13.87 -14.84 6.20
C THR A 304 -13.70 -16.33 6.52
N LEU A 305 -13.04 -16.63 7.64
CA LEU A 305 -12.85 -18.01 8.07
C LEU A 305 -14.18 -18.67 8.47
N PRO A 306 -14.34 -19.99 8.31
CA PRO A 306 -15.46 -20.71 8.88
C PRO A 306 -15.42 -20.64 10.43
N PHE A 307 -16.60 -20.82 11.05
CA PHE A 307 -16.74 -20.92 12.51
C PHE A 307 -16.27 -22.24 13.07
#